data_d4a76f798997ae06852a89c9ab96ee13
#
_entry.id   d4a76f798997ae06852a89c9ab96ee13
#
_cell.length_a   1.000
_cell.length_b   1.000
_cell.length_c   1.000
_cell.angle_alpha   90.00
_cell.angle_beta   90.00
_cell.angle_gamma   90.00
#
_symmetry.space_group_name_H-M   'P 1'
#
loop_
_entity.id
_entity.type
_entity.pdbx_description
1 polymer ?
#
loop_
_entity_poly.entity_id
_entity_poly.type
_entity_poly.pdbx_seq_one_letter_code
_entity_poly.pdbx_strand_id
1 'polypeptide(L)'
;MNSAVPVGSMRVLLVIRSEARARVLQHALAAAGHRVVGQIRSTHGVQDEAERLQVDLVIVDVASADEATLAHLGRLNEQAPRAIVLFTDDTDSGKIRDAVRCGVTSYVVDGFAQERIEPIVRVAMARFERDRHMLAERDAARTKLAERKLVERAKGILMRKRGLAED
;
A
#
# COMPACT_ATOMS: atom_id res chain seq x y z
N MET A 1 -6.40 25.54 15.71
CA MET A 1 -5.71 25.74 14.42
C MET A 1 -5.12 24.39 14.02
N ASN A 2 -5.84 23.67 13.20
CA ASN A 2 -5.40 22.35 12.73
C ASN A 2 -4.52 22.59 11.50
N SER A 3 -3.22 22.53 11.66
CA SER A 3 -2.30 22.46 10.53
C SER A 3 -2.50 21.12 9.83
N ALA A 4 -3.40 21.11 8.86
CA ALA A 4 -3.41 20.07 7.87
C ALA A 4 -2.04 20.15 7.14
N VAL A 5 -1.16 19.16 7.38
CA VAL A 5 0.02 18.98 6.56
C VAL A 5 -0.46 18.94 5.12
N PRO A 6 0.01 19.81 4.23
CA PRO A 6 -0.36 19.70 2.83
C PRO A 6 0.18 18.36 2.36
N VAL A 7 -0.73 17.45 2.01
CA VAL A 7 -0.36 16.23 1.30
C VAL A 7 0.28 16.72 0.01
N GLY A 8 1.58 16.50 -0.14
CA GLY A 8 2.30 16.91 -1.33
C GLY A 8 1.63 16.33 -2.58
N SER A 9 1.82 16.95 -3.74
CA SER A 9 1.27 16.47 -5.00
C SER A 9 1.64 15.00 -5.21
N MET A 10 0.65 14.10 -5.25
CA MET A 10 0.86 12.67 -5.47
C MET A 10 0.80 12.32 -6.95
N ARG A 11 1.57 11.31 -7.32
CA ARG A 11 1.55 10.68 -8.64
C ARG A 11 0.60 9.49 -8.59
N VAL A 12 -0.44 9.49 -9.41
CA VAL A 12 -1.53 8.50 -9.36
C VAL A 12 -1.58 7.67 -10.65
N LEU A 13 -1.67 6.36 -10.49
CA LEU A 13 -2.00 5.43 -11.57
C LEU A 13 -3.47 5.04 -11.46
N LEU A 14 -4.20 5.18 -12.55
CA LEU A 14 -5.58 4.71 -12.67
C LEU A 14 -5.62 3.35 -13.37
N VAL A 15 -6.33 2.40 -12.76
CA VAL A 15 -6.71 1.12 -13.36
C VAL A 15 -8.21 1.14 -13.56
N ILE A 16 -8.65 1.49 -14.75
CA ILE A 16 -10.07 1.78 -15.02
C ILE A 16 -10.43 1.55 -16.49
N ARG A 17 -11.59 0.94 -16.73
CA ARG A 17 -12.10 0.70 -18.08
C ARG A 17 -13.00 1.82 -18.60
N SER A 18 -13.75 2.45 -17.72
CA SER A 18 -14.72 3.50 -18.08
C SER A 18 -14.03 4.84 -18.25
N GLU A 19 -14.01 5.36 -19.48
CA GLU A 19 -13.45 6.69 -19.78
C GLU A 19 -14.23 7.81 -19.06
N ALA A 20 -15.54 7.65 -18.90
CA ALA A 20 -16.36 8.65 -18.19
C ALA A 20 -15.96 8.72 -16.71
N ARG A 21 -15.79 7.57 -16.05
CA ARG A 21 -15.35 7.53 -14.66
C ARG A 21 -13.89 7.97 -14.50
N ALA A 22 -13.03 7.64 -15.47
CA ALA A 22 -11.65 8.12 -15.50
C ALA A 22 -11.56 9.64 -15.51
N ARG A 23 -12.38 10.31 -16.32
CA ARG A 23 -12.45 11.79 -16.36
C ARG A 23 -12.88 12.40 -15.03
N VAL A 24 -13.85 11.79 -14.35
CA VAL A 24 -14.28 12.25 -13.01
C VAL A 24 -13.13 12.14 -12.01
N LEU A 25 -12.42 11.00 -11.99
CA LEU A 25 -11.24 10.81 -11.14
C LEU A 25 -10.13 11.80 -11.47
N GLN A 26 -9.79 11.96 -12.73
CA GLN A 26 -8.76 12.89 -13.17
C GLN A 26 -9.08 14.33 -12.75
N HIS A 27 -10.33 14.76 -12.92
CA HIS A 27 -10.78 16.09 -12.52
C HIS A 27 -10.72 16.30 -11.00
N ALA A 28 -11.23 15.34 -10.23
CA ALA A 28 -11.22 15.41 -8.77
C ALA A 28 -9.80 15.41 -8.19
N LEU A 29 -8.94 14.55 -8.73
CA LEU A 29 -7.53 14.46 -8.31
C LEU A 29 -6.75 15.73 -8.66
N ALA A 30 -6.96 16.27 -9.87
CA ALA A 30 -6.32 17.52 -10.28
C ALA A 30 -6.77 18.70 -9.41
N ALA A 31 -8.07 18.78 -9.06
CA ALA A 31 -8.60 19.80 -8.16
C ALA A 31 -7.98 19.69 -6.75
N ALA A 32 -7.64 18.50 -6.31
CA ALA A 32 -6.93 18.24 -5.04
C ALA A 32 -5.39 18.43 -5.13
N GLY A 33 -4.85 18.80 -6.29
CA GLY A 33 -3.42 19.02 -6.49
C GLY A 33 -2.61 17.76 -6.82
N HIS A 34 -3.27 16.65 -7.14
CA HIS A 34 -2.62 15.39 -7.51
C HIS A 34 -2.51 15.23 -9.02
N ARG A 35 -1.60 14.39 -9.47
CA ARG A 35 -1.33 14.16 -10.89
C ARG A 35 -1.60 12.72 -11.28
N VAL A 36 -2.53 12.50 -12.21
CA VAL A 36 -2.66 11.21 -12.88
C VAL A 36 -1.53 11.11 -13.91
N VAL A 37 -0.62 10.16 -13.70
CA VAL A 37 0.57 9.96 -14.52
C VAL A 37 0.46 8.76 -15.45
N GLY A 38 -0.56 7.94 -15.26
CA GLY A 38 -0.85 6.78 -16.11
C GLY A 38 -2.28 6.30 -15.95
N GLN A 39 -2.76 5.62 -16.99
CA GLN A 39 -4.05 4.94 -16.99
C GLN A 39 -3.91 3.62 -17.72
N ILE A 40 -4.33 2.54 -17.10
CA ILE A 40 -4.40 1.20 -17.68
C ILE A 40 -5.81 0.63 -17.52
N ARG A 41 -6.15 -0.35 -18.34
CA ARG A 41 -7.51 -0.92 -18.38
C ARG A 41 -7.65 -2.24 -17.62
N SER A 42 -6.55 -2.76 -17.11
CA SER A 42 -6.49 -4.05 -16.41
C SER A 42 -5.48 -3.97 -15.27
N THR A 43 -5.71 -4.74 -14.22
CA THR A 43 -4.74 -4.94 -13.15
C THR A 43 -3.52 -5.77 -13.58
N HIS A 44 -3.61 -6.46 -14.73
CA HIS A 44 -2.45 -7.16 -15.30
C HIS A 44 -1.34 -6.15 -15.60
N GLY A 45 -0.15 -6.38 -15.07
CA GLY A 45 1.00 -5.47 -15.24
C GLY A 45 0.94 -4.20 -14.38
N VAL A 46 0.00 -4.07 -13.46
CA VAL A 46 -0.13 -2.90 -12.58
C VAL A 46 1.15 -2.62 -11.78
N GLN A 47 1.85 -3.67 -11.37
CA GLN A 47 3.10 -3.56 -10.65
C GLN A 47 4.19 -2.90 -11.50
N ASP A 48 4.44 -3.42 -12.70
CA ASP A 48 5.48 -2.91 -13.60
C ASP A 48 5.20 -1.45 -13.98
N GLU A 49 3.94 -1.12 -14.21
CA GLU A 49 3.53 0.24 -14.55
C GLU A 49 3.65 1.19 -13.34
N ALA A 50 3.30 0.74 -12.15
CA ALA A 50 3.46 1.51 -10.93
C ALA A 50 4.94 1.81 -10.62
N GLU A 51 5.82 0.85 -10.84
CA GLU A 51 7.27 1.02 -10.71
C GLU A 51 7.82 1.95 -11.79
N ARG A 52 7.47 1.70 -13.06
CA ARG A 52 7.93 2.52 -14.20
C ARG A 52 7.56 3.99 -14.03
N LEU A 53 6.35 4.24 -13.57
CA LEU A 53 5.83 5.60 -13.37
C LEU A 53 6.16 6.19 -12.01
N GLN A 54 6.75 5.42 -11.09
CA GLN A 54 7.07 5.87 -9.72
C GLN A 54 5.86 6.54 -9.04
N VAL A 55 4.73 5.82 -8.99
CA VAL A 55 3.49 6.33 -8.42
C VAL A 55 3.45 6.21 -6.91
N ASP A 56 2.70 7.08 -6.27
CA ASP A 56 2.45 7.08 -4.82
C ASP A 56 1.15 6.33 -4.48
N LEU A 57 0.20 6.36 -5.41
CA LEU A 57 -1.16 5.83 -5.24
C LEU A 57 -1.62 5.10 -6.49
N VAL A 58 -2.27 3.97 -6.30
CA VAL A 58 -2.99 3.24 -7.35
C VAL A 58 -4.49 3.28 -7.03
N ILE A 59 -5.29 3.76 -7.98
CA ILE A 59 -6.76 3.71 -7.89
C ILE A 59 -7.26 2.68 -8.89
N VAL A 60 -7.97 1.70 -8.39
CA VAL A 60 -8.54 0.60 -9.16
C VAL A 60 -10.06 0.73 -9.16
N ASP A 61 -10.67 0.71 -10.34
CA ASP A 61 -12.12 0.72 -10.52
C ASP A 61 -12.53 -0.50 -11.33
N VAL A 62 -13.13 -1.47 -10.66
CA VAL A 62 -13.56 -2.76 -11.22
C VAL A 62 -14.95 -3.12 -10.71
N ALA A 63 -15.75 -3.78 -11.54
CA ALA A 63 -17.08 -4.23 -11.13
C ALA A 63 -17.03 -5.25 -9.98
N SER A 64 -16.03 -6.13 -10.01
CA SER A 64 -15.77 -7.10 -8.94
C SER A 64 -14.28 -7.32 -8.74
N ALA A 65 -13.87 -7.45 -7.50
CA ALA A 65 -12.52 -7.83 -7.12
C ALA A 65 -12.38 -9.37 -7.21
N ASP A 66 -12.18 -9.88 -8.42
CA ASP A 66 -11.95 -11.29 -8.67
C ASP A 66 -10.56 -11.76 -8.17
N GLU A 67 -10.35 -13.06 -8.14
CA GLU A 67 -9.11 -13.67 -7.67
C GLU A 67 -7.89 -13.17 -8.45
N ALA A 68 -8.00 -12.98 -9.76
CA ALA A 68 -6.91 -12.47 -10.58
C ALA A 68 -6.57 -11.02 -10.24
N THR A 69 -7.57 -10.19 -10.06
CA THR A 69 -7.41 -8.80 -9.59
C THR A 69 -6.69 -8.76 -8.25
N LEU A 70 -7.16 -9.54 -7.27
CA LEU A 70 -6.57 -9.61 -5.93
C LEU A 70 -5.13 -10.12 -5.98
N ALA A 71 -4.84 -11.14 -6.81
CA ALA A 71 -3.48 -11.64 -6.98
C ALA A 71 -2.53 -10.60 -7.57
N HIS A 72 -2.98 -9.79 -8.52
CA HIS A 72 -2.18 -8.69 -9.09
C HIS A 72 -1.89 -7.60 -8.05
N LEU A 73 -2.89 -7.22 -7.26
CA LEU A 73 -2.73 -6.22 -6.19
C LEU A 73 -1.84 -6.74 -5.06
N GLY A 74 -1.95 -8.03 -4.72
CA GLY A 74 -1.06 -8.68 -3.76
C GLY A 74 0.41 -8.62 -4.17
N ARG A 75 0.71 -8.91 -5.44
CA ARG A 75 2.08 -8.78 -5.97
C ARG A 75 2.60 -7.36 -5.93
N LEU A 76 1.77 -6.38 -6.28
CA LEU A 76 2.13 -4.97 -6.16
C LEU A 76 2.48 -4.63 -4.71
N ASN A 77 1.66 -5.06 -3.75
CA ASN A 77 1.90 -4.80 -2.34
C ASN A 77 3.18 -5.46 -1.80
N GLU A 78 3.51 -6.67 -2.26
CA GLU A 78 4.70 -7.40 -1.83
C GLU A 78 6.00 -6.83 -2.41
N GLN A 79 6.01 -6.49 -3.69
CA GLN A 79 7.24 -6.16 -4.42
C GLN A 79 7.50 -4.66 -4.50
N ALA A 80 6.44 -3.85 -4.64
CA ALA A 80 6.53 -2.40 -4.75
C ALA A 80 5.37 -1.72 -4.01
N PRO A 81 5.32 -1.79 -2.66
CA PRO A 81 4.18 -1.31 -1.88
C PRO A 81 3.77 0.11 -2.23
N ARG A 82 2.47 0.28 -2.52
CA ARG A 82 1.80 1.56 -2.78
C ARG A 82 0.47 1.60 -2.05
N ALA A 83 -0.03 2.79 -1.76
CA ALA A 83 -1.41 2.92 -1.35
C ALA A 83 -2.36 2.49 -2.48
N ILE A 84 -3.38 1.70 -2.17
CA ILE A 84 -4.34 1.16 -3.14
C ILE A 84 -5.74 1.52 -2.69
N VAL A 85 -6.46 2.26 -3.54
CA VAL A 85 -7.90 2.50 -3.39
C VAL A 85 -8.64 1.66 -4.41
N LEU A 86 -9.54 0.82 -3.96
CA LEU A 86 -10.35 -0.06 -4.80
C LEU A 86 -11.81 0.40 -4.77
N PHE A 87 -12.31 0.86 -5.90
CA PHE A 87 -13.75 1.09 -6.13
C PHE A 87 -14.35 -0.14 -6.80
N THR A 88 -15.47 -0.60 -6.29
CA THR A 88 -16.19 -1.78 -6.81
C THR A 88 -17.65 -1.75 -6.43
N ASP A 89 -18.47 -2.52 -7.13
CA ASP A 89 -19.87 -2.73 -6.78
C ASP A 89 -20.07 -3.98 -5.90
N ASP A 90 -18.99 -4.69 -5.58
CA ASP A 90 -19.02 -5.95 -4.87
C ASP A 90 -19.04 -5.74 -3.34
N THR A 91 -20.09 -6.26 -2.70
CA THR A 91 -20.33 -6.16 -1.25
C THR A 91 -19.96 -7.44 -0.49
N ASP A 92 -19.41 -8.45 -1.14
CA ASP A 92 -19.06 -9.72 -0.51
C ASP A 92 -18.00 -9.54 0.57
N SER A 93 -18.33 -9.93 1.80
CA SER A 93 -17.46 -9.75 2.96
C SER A 93 -16.18 -10.60 2.90
N GLY A 94 -16.21 -11.72 2.17
CA GLY A 94 -15.02 -12.55 1.91
C GLY A 94 -14.04 -11.80 1.02
N LYS A 95 -14.52 -11.24 -0.09
CA LYS A 95 -13.69 -10.46 -1.01
C LYS A 95 -13.13 -9.20 -0.37
N ILE A 96 -13.91 -8.53 0.49
CA ILE A 96 -13.41 -7.38 1.26
C ILE A 96 -12.22 -7.79 2.13
N ARG A 97 -12.33 -8.92 2.87
CA ARG A 97 -11.23 -9.42 3.70
C ARG A 97 -10.01 -9.79 2.88
N ASP A 98 -10.22 -10.45 1.75
CA ASP A 98 -9.14 -10.86 0.85
C ASP A 98 -8.45 -9.65 0.22
N ALA A 99 -9.20 -8.63 -0.17
CA ALA A 99 -8.64 -7.37 -0.66
C ALA A 99 -7.75 -6.69 0.39
N VAL A 100 -8.19 -6.63 1.64
CA VAL A 100 -7.39 -6.07 2.74
C VAL A 100 -6.11 -6.88 2.95
N ARG A 101 -6.18 -8.22 2.89
CA ARG A 101 -4.99 -9.10 2.97
C ARG A 101 -4.01 -8.88 1.81
N CYS A 102 -4.52 -8.57 0.64
CA CYS A 102 -3.70 -8.23 -0.54
C CYS A 102 -3.11 -6.81 -0.50
N GLY A 103 -3.34 -6.05 0.56
CA GLY A 103 -2.76 -4.72 0.75
C GLY A 103 -3.63 -3.57 0.22
N VAL A 104 -4.91 -3.81 -0.11
CA VAL A 104 -5.85 -2.74 -0.42
C VAL A 104 -6.03 -1.85 0.81
N THR A 105 -5.72 -0.59 0.66
CA THR A 105 -5.74 0.39 1.76
C THR A 105 -7.13 0.95 2.01
N SER A 106 -7.94 1.07 0.96
CA SER A 106 -9.33 1.53 1.05
C SER A 106 -10.19 0.77 0.04
N TYR A 107 -11.24 0.13 0.53
CA TYR A 107 -12.23 -0.58 -0.27
C TYR A 107 -13.53 0.22 -0.26
N VAL A 108 -14.00 0.63 -1.42
CA VAL A 108 -15.13 1.56 -1.55
C VAL A 108 -16.22 0.92 -2.41
N VAL A 109 -17.39 0.70 -1.80
CA VAL A 109 -18.58 0.19 -2.49
C VAL A 109 -19.51 1.35 -2.78
N ASP A 110 -20.10 1.40 -3.97
CA ASP A 110 -21.11 2.40 -4.40
C ASP A 110 -20.70 3.87 -4.13
N GLY A 111 -19.42 4.14 -4.09
CA GLY A 111 -18.88 5.39 -3.56
C GLY A 111 -18.30 6.35 -4.57
N PHE A 112 -18.65 6.23 -5.85
CA PHE A 112 -18.04 7.03 -6.91
C PHE A 112 -18.71 8.41 -7.06
N ALA A 113 -18.50 9.28 -6.07
CA ALA A 113 -18.91 10.67 -6.14
C ALA A 113 -17.66 11.57 -6.09
N GLN A 114 -17.61 12.58 -6.94
CA GLN A 114 -16.44 13.46 -7.09
C GLN A 114 -15.97 14.05 -5.76
N GLU A 115 -16.92 14.49 -4.93
CA GLU A 115 -16.65 15.15 -3.65
C GLU A 115 -16.07 14.21 -2.59
N ARG A 116 -16.21 12.89 -2.80
CA ARG A 116 -15.72 11.86 -1.88
C ARG A 116 -14.31 11.38 -2.20
N ILE A 117 -13.82 11.65 -3.40
CA ILE A 117 -12.54 11.11 -3.89
C ILE A 117 -11.39 11.61 -3.04
N GLU A 118 -11.28 12.90 -2.80
CA GLU A 118 -10.20 13.46 -2.00
C GLU A 118 -10.19 12.93 -0.55
N PRO A 119 -11.30 12.92 0.20
CA PRO A 119 -11.35 12.32 1.53
C PRO A 119 -10.94 10.84 1.55
N ILE A 120 -11.38 10.05 0.56
CA ILE A 120 -11.03 8.63 0.43
C ILE A 120 -9.52 8.47 0.21
N VAL A 121 -8.94 9.24 -0.70
CA VAL A 121 -7.51 9.22 -0.99
C VAL A 121 -6.70 9.60 0.24
N ARG A 122 -7.11 10.64 0.96
CA ARG A 122 -6.44 11.10 2.19
C ARG A 122 -6.45 10.03 3.28
N VAL A 123 -7.57 9.35 3.48
CA VAL A 123 -7.66 8.23 4.44
C VAL A 123 -6.80 7.06 4.00
N ALA A 124 -6.81 6.71 2.71
CA ALA A 124 -5.98 5.63 2.18
C ALA A 124 -4.49 5.90 2.38
N MET A 125 -4.03 7.11 2.11
CA MET A 125 -2.64 7.49 2.32
C MET A 125 -2.23 7.43 3.80
N ALA A 126 -3.06 7.97 4.68
CA ALA A 126 -2.79 7.94 6.13
C ALA A 126 -2.71 6.51 6.68
N ARG A 127 -3.58 5.60 6.20
CA ARG A 127 -3.52 4.17 6.55
C ARG A 127 -2.25 3.52 6.04
N PHE A 128 -1.91 3.76 4.79
CA PHE A 128 -0.71 3.21 4.17
C PHE A 128 0.56 3.64 4.90
N GLU A 129 0.70 4.91 5.23
CA GLU A 129 1.84 5.45 5.97
C GLU A 129 1.94 4.82 7.38
N ARG A 130 0.82 4.73 8.08
CA ARG A 130 0.76 4.08 9.39
C ARG A 130 1.19 2.62 9.32
N ASP A 131 0.66 1.86 8.38
CA ASP A 131 0.95 0.43 8.25
C ASP A 131 2.43 0.20 7.88
N ARG A 132 3.00 1.05 7.03
CA ARG A 132 4.43 1.03 6.71
C ARG A 132 5.30 1.35 7.92
N HIS A 133 4.90 2.33 8.71
CA HIS A 133 5.64 2.69 9.93
C HIS A 133 5.65 1.52 10.92
N MET A 134 4.50 0.89 11.16
CA MET A 134 4.39 -0.27 12.03
C MET A 134 5.22 -1.47 11.56
N LEU A 135 5.26 -1.72 10.24
CA LEU A 135 6.12 -2.76 9.66
C LEU A 135 7.59 -2.46 9.88
N ALA A 136 8.03 -1.23 9.63
CA ALA A 136 9.40 -0.80 9.83
C ALA A 136 9.84 -0.92 11.31
N GLU A 137 8.98 -0.52 12.25
CA GLU A 137 9.25 -0.68 13.69
C GLU A 137 9.36 -2.16 14.07
N ARG A 138 8.47 -3.00 13.57
CA ARG A 138 8.52 -4.45 13.83
C ARG A 138 9.81 -5.07 13.30
N ASP A 139 10.22 -4.72 12.09
CA ASP A 139 11.44 -5.24 11.48
C ASP A 139 12.70 -4.74 12.21
N ALA A 140 12.73 -3.48 12.62
CA ALA A 140 13.81 -2.94 13.44
C ALA A 140 13.92 -3.65 14.80
N ALA A 141 12.79 -3.93 15.45
CA ALA A 141 12.76 -4.67 16.71
C ALA A 141 13.25 -6.12 16.54
N ARG A 142 12.87 -6.79 15.44
CA ARG A 142 13.35 -8.14 15.11
C ARG A 142 14.86 -8.17 14.86
N THR A 143 15.39 -7.23 14.12
CA THR A 143 16.84 -7.10 13.86
C THR A 143 17.60 -6.90 15.15
N LYS A 144 17.16 -5.98 16.00
CA LYS A 144 17.76 -5.73 17.34
C LYS A 144 17.77 -6.99 18.22
N LEU A 145 16.67 -7.75 18.21
CA LEU A 145 16.59 -9.01 18.96
C LEU A 145 17.54 -10.07 18.42
N ALA A 146 17.67 -10.18 17.10
CA ALA A 146 18.58 -11.13 16.45
C ALA A 146 20.04 -10.78 16.75
N GLU A 147 20.42 -9.50 16.67
CA GLU A 147 21.75 -9.01 17.03
C GLU A 147 22.09 -9.30 18.50
N ARG A 148 21.13 -9.05 19.40
CA ARG A 148 21.32 -9.34 20.84
C ARG A 148 21.56 -10.83 21.10
N LYS A 149 20.78 -11.71 20.46
CA LYS A 149 20.98 -13.16 20.56
C LYS A 149 22.34 -13.62 20.00
N LEU A 150 22.81 -12.99 18.94
CA LEU A 150 24.15 -13.26 18.36
C LEU A 150 25.25 -12.86 19.32
N VAL A 151 25.16 -11.67 19.92
CA VAL A 151 26.13 -11.18 20.92
C VAL A 151 26.15 -12.07 22.16
N GLU A 152 24.98 -12.48 22.67
CA GLU A 152 24.90 -13.39 23.82
C GLU A 152 25.51 -14.77 23.53
N ARG A 153 25.27 -15.32 22.32
CA ARG A 153 25.90 -16.56 21.87
C ARG A 153 27.41 -16.43 21.77
N ALA A 154 27.91 -15.34 21.20
CA ALA A 154 29.33 -15.09 21.08
C ALA A 154 29.99 -14.96 22.46
N LYS A 155 29.36 -14.23 23.39
CA LYS A 155 29.82 -14.13 24.80
C LYS A 155 29.85 -15.50 25.48
N GLY A 156 28.81 -16.33 25.32
CA GLY A 156 28.75 -17.68 25.88
C GLY A 156 29.83 -18.61 25.34
N ILE A 157 30.20 -18.48 24.08
CA ILE A 157 31.30 -19.27 23.46
C ILE A 157 32.64 -18.79 23.99
N LEU A 158 32.85 -17.47 24.10
CA LEU A 158 34.10 -16.90 24.62
C LEU A 158 34.29 -17.23 26.10
N MET A 159 33.24 -17.18 26.93
CA MET A 159 33.30 -17.57 28.35
C MET A 159 33.66 -19.04 28.51
N ARG A 160 33.09 -19.95 27.71
CA ARG A 160 33.44 -21.39 27.71
C ARG A 160 34.89 -21.62 27.30
N LYS A 161 35.41 -20.91 26.32
CA LYS A 161 36.81 -21.02 25.89
C LYS A 161 37.79 -20.46 26.96
N ARG A 162 37.42 -19.39 27.66
CA ARG A 162 38.22 -18.84 28.77
C ARG A 162 38.19 -19.73 30.00
N GLY A 163 37.04 -20.29 30.38
CA GLY A 163 36.92 -21.22 31.48
C GLY A 163 37.69 -22.51 31.29
N LEU A 164 37.95 -22.90 30.04
CA LEU A 164 38.85 -24.02 29.69
C LEU A 164 40.36 -23.62 29.72
N ALA A 165 40.66 -22.33 29.84
CA ALA A 165 42.06 -21.82 29.89
C ALA A 165 42.48 -21.43 31.29
N GLU A 166 41.62 -21.50 32.30
CA GLU A 166 41.88 -21.18 33.71
C GLU A 166 42.01 -22.44 34.59
N ASP A 167 41.95 -23.67 34.00
CA ASP A 167 42.30 -24.92 34.69
C ASP A 167 43.72 -25.36 34.22
#